data_e8c38e3a8f73ca32d91cced1e2d5003a
#
_entry.id   e8c38e3a8f73ca32d91cced1e2d5003a
#
_cell.length_a   1.000
_cell.length_b   1.000
_cell.length_c   1.000
_cell.angle_alpha   90.00
_cell.angle_beta   90.00
_cell.angle_gamma   90.00
#
_symmetry.space_group_name_H-M   'P 1'
#
loop_
_entity.id
_entity.type
_entity.pdbx_description
1 polymer ?
#
loop_
_entity_poly.entity_id
_entity_poly.type
_entity_poly.pdbx_seq_one_letter_code
_entity_poly.pdbx_strand_id
1 'polypeptide(L)'
;MKRLATFAMIAAIGLAAPASAQTFGSVNLRAGFTPDPYRTTVTSGGSIAASNLFNNCTGWVADNVDFAVYYTAGSFNLTFSASSNADTTLIIQAPNGNWYCDDDSGNGLNPMVTIGNPTSGRYSVWIGSYRQGEYAQSTLSVSEIGRQ
;
A
#
# COMPACT_ATOMS: atom_id res chain seq x y z
N MET A 1 -40.11 -53.03 -17.11
CA MET A 1 -38.78 -52.48 -17.28
C MET A 1 -38.81 -51.02 -16.83
N LYS A 2 -38.33 -50.71 -15.63
CA LYS A 2 -38.29 -49.33 -15.08
C LYS A 2 -36.88 -48.79 -15.34
N ARG A 3 -36.78 -47.70 -16.14
CA ARG A 3 -35.52 -47.00 -16.37
C ARG A 3 -35.33 -45.98 -15.26
N LEU A 4 -34.29 -46.17 -14.43
CA LEU A 4 -33.82 -45.17 -13.50
C LEU A 4 -33.03 -44.10 -14.26
N ALA A 5 -33.46 -42.86 -14.17
CA ALA A 5 -32.73 -41.70 -14.64
C ALA A 5 -31.81 -41.22 -13.51
N THR A 6 -30.52 -41.33 -13.71
CA THR A 6 -29.52 -40.81 -12.77
C THR A 6 -29.29 -39.33 -13.09
N PHE A 7 -29.70 -38.44 -12.20
CA PHE A 7 -29.34 -36.99 -12.27
C PHE A 7 -27.94 -36.80 -11.74
N ALA A 8 -27.02 -36.43 -12.62
CA ALA A 8 -25.69 -36.00 -12.21
C ALA A 8 -25.76 -34.54 -11.73
N MET A 9 -25.52 -34.35 -10.45
CA MET A 9 -25.39 -33.03 -9.84
C MET A 9 -24.00 -32.48 -10.14
N ILE A 10 -23.90 -31.47 -11.01
CA ILE A 10 -22.67 -30.77 -11.29
C ILE A 10 -22.49 -29.72 -10.17
N ALA A 11 -21.57 -30.00 -9.24
CA ALA A 11 -21.15 -29.00 -8.27
C ALA A 11 -20.28 -27.95 -8.95
N ALA A 12 -20.76 -26.72 -9.08
CA ALA A 12 -19.97 -25.60 -9.55
C ALA A 12 -18.98 -25.21 -8.42
N ILE A 13 -17.71 -25.56 -8.59
CA ILE A 13 -16.62 -25.07 -7.73
C ILE A 13 -16.36 -23.63 -8.13
N GLY A 14 -16.89 -22.69 -7.35
CA GLY A 14 -16.56 -21.27 -7.49
C GLY A 14 -15.08 -21.08 -7.10
N LEU A 15 -14.25 -20.73 -8.08
CA LEU A 15 -12.90 -20.25 -7.84
C LEU A 15 -13.01 -18.86 -7.19
N ALA A 16 -12.90 -18.81 -5.86
CA ALA A 16 -12.66 -17.55 -5.16
C ALA A 16 -11.27 -17.07 -5.57
N ALA A 17 -11.21 -15.92 -6.24
CA ALA A 17 -9.92 -15.26 -6.50
C ALA A 17 -9.26 -14.97 -5.15
N PRO A 18 -7.94 -15.24 -5.00
CA PRO A 18 -7.24 -14.90 -3.76
C PRO A 18 -7.33 -13.40 -3.55
N ALA A 19 -7.89 -12.97 -2.42
CA ALA A 19 -7.77 -11.60 -1.97
C ALA A 19 -6.28 -11.30 -1.82
N SER A 20 -5.77 -10.26 -2.49
CA SER A 20 -4.36 -9.85 -2.34
C SER A 20 -4.13 -9.52 -0.87
N ALA A 21 -3.49 -10.42 -0.14
CA ALA A 21 -3.13 -10.21 1.24
C ALA A 21 -2.06 -9.11 1.31
N GLN A 22 -2.24 -8.12 2.21
CA GLN A 22 -1.20 -7.17 2.55
C GLN A 22 -0.05 -7.92 3.20
N THR A 23 1.18 -7.63 2.78
CA THR A 23 2.36 -8.37 3.25
C THR A 23 2.68 -8.06 4.71
N PHE A 24 2.51 -6.80 5.15
CA PHE A 24 2.84 -6.31 6.49
C PHE A 24 1.63 -5.86 7.30
N GLY A 25 0.42 -6.05 6.79
CA GLY A 25 -0.82 -5.80 7.52
C GLY A 25 -1.57 -4.54 7.11
N SER A 26 -2.41 -4.07 8.03
CA SER A 26 -3.27 -2.91 7.82
C SER A 26 -3.58 -2.17 9.12
N VAL A 27 -4.08 -0.94 9.00
CA VAL A 27 -4.56 -0.13 10.11
C VAL A 27 -5.85 0.61 9.72
N ASN A 28 -6.71 0.81 10.72
CA ASN A 28 -7.87 1.70 10.60
C ASN A 28 -7.57 3.00 11.35
N LEU A 29 -7.56 4.12 10.65
CA LEU A 29 -7.33 5.46 11.19
C LEU A 29 -8.54 6.35 10.92
N ARG A 30 -8.78 7.29 11.81
CA ARG A 30 -9.80 8.33 11.66
C ARG A 30 -9.12 9.67 11.84
N ALA A 31 -9.57 10.70 11.16
CA ALA A 31 -9.10 12.07 11.37
C ALA A 31 -9.03 12.44 12.84
N GLY A 32 -7.89 12.97 13.26
CA GLY A 32 -7.54 13.22 14.68
C GLY A 32 -7.00 11.98 15.41
N PHE A 33 -6.51 10.96 14.69
CA PHE A 33 -5.97 9.76 15.32
C PHE A 33 -4.74 10.07 16.20
N THR A 34 -4.58 9.24 17.21
CA THR A 34 -3.42 9.27 18.12
C THR A 34 -2.91 7.85 18.35
N PRO A 35 -1.58 7.61 18.36
CA PRO A 35 -0.51 8.60 18.16
C PRO A 35 -0.45 9.11 16.72
N ASP A 36 -0.07 10.37 16.54
CA ASP A 36 0.28 10.97 15.25
C ASP A 36 1.76 11.39 15.29
N PRO A 37 2.63 10.83 14.44
CA PRO A 37 2.35 9.86 13.38
C PRO A 37 2.07 8.43 13.90
N TYR A 38 1.17 7.72 13.20
CA TYR A 38 1.13 6.27 13.27
C TYR A 38 2.36 5.70 12.57
N ARG A 39 3.03 4.71 13.17
CA ARG A 39 4.23 4.08 12.61
C ARG A 39 4.14 2.57 12.62
N THR A 40 4.68 1.97 11.56
CA THR A 40 4.84 0.51 11.45
C THR A 40 6.10 0.17 10.65
N THR A 41 6.60 -1.04 10.84
CA THR A 41 7.78 -1.52 10.12
C THR A 41 7.35 -2.29 8.87
N VAL A 42 8.03 -2.00 7.76
CA VAL A 42 7.84 -2.64 6.46
C VAL A 42 9.23 -2.94 5.88
N THR A 43 9.37 -4.02 5.14
CA THR A 43 10.59 -4.27 4.35
C THR A 43 10.39 -3.69 2.95
N SER A 44 11.28 -2.81 2.53
CA SER A 44 11.24 -2.21 1.19
C SER A 44 11.68 -3.19 0.10
N GLY A 45 11.31 -2.87 -1.15
CA GLY A 45 11.80 -3.56 -2.33
C GLY A 45 10.89 -4.65 -2.84
N GLY A 46 11.30 -5.23 -3.94
CA GLY A 46 10.58 -6.28 -4.65
C GLY A 46 11.14 -6.51 -6.04
N SER A 47 10.44 -7.30 -6.83
CA SER A 47 10.86 -7.69 -8.18
C SER A 47 10.15 -6.94 -9.30
N ILE A 48 9.14 -6.13 -8.96
CA ILE A 48 8.32 -5.39 -9.92
C ILE A 48 8.83 -3.96 -10.03
N ALA A 49 9.12 -3.49 -11.24
CA ALA A 49 9.41 -2.08 -11.46
C ALA A 49 8.17 -1.24 -11.14
N ALA A 50 8.31 -0.22 -10.30
CA ALA A 50 7.19 0.63 -9.87
C ALA A 50 6.49 1.32 -11.05
N SER A 51 7.22 1.59 -12.13
CA SER A 51 6.67 2.10 -13.40
C SER A 51 5.65 1.16 -14.06
N ASN A 52 5.62 -0.13 -13.71
CA ASN A 52 4.60 -1.07 -14.16
C ASN A 52 3.27 -0.89 -13.41
N LEU A 53 3.28 -0.32 -12.20
CA LEU A 53 2.08 0.04 -11.45
C LEU A 53 1.55 1.39 -11.93
N PHE A 54 2.44 2.37 -12.05
CA PHE A 54 2.12 3.70 -12.53
C PHE A 54 3.34 4.34 -13.20
N ASN A 55 3.17 4.86 -14.42
CA ASN A 55 4.24 5.23 -15.36
C ASN A 55 5.33 6.16 -14.80
N ASN A 56 5.02 7.01 -13.85
CA ASN A 56 5.95 8.01 -13.31
C ASN A 56 6.56 7.61 -11.97
N CYS A 57 6.31 6.39 -11.49
CA CYS A 57 6.87 5.91 -10.24
C CYS A 57 8.23 5.25 -10.47
N THR A 58 9.15 5.52 -9.55
CA THR A 58 10.53 5.00 -9.55
C THR A 58 10.69 3.89 -8.53
N GLY A 59 11.65 3.00 -8.75
CA GLY A 59 12.05 1.96 -7.82
C GLY A 59 11.46 0.59 -8.12
N TRP A 60 11.65 -0.32 -7.17
CA TRP A 60 11.29 -1.73 -7.26
C TRP A 60 10.45 -2.11 -6.05
N VAL A 61 9.28 -2.69 -6.28
CA VAL A 61 8.26 -2.99 -5.27
C VAL A 61 7.83 -4.45 -5.32
N ALA A 62 7.18 -4.90 -4.25
CA ALA A 62 6.51 -6.18 -4.21
C ALA A 62 5.28 -6.19 -5.15
N ASP A 63 4.88 -7.37 -5.60
CA ASP A 63 3.65 -7.55 -6.37
C ASP A 63 2.41 -7.26 -5.51
N ASN A 64 2.44 -7.72 -4.27
CA ASN A 64 1.38 -7.44 -3.30
C ASN A 64 1.57 -6.09 -2.61
N VAL A 65 0.47 -5.48 -2.20
CA VAL A 65 0.46 -4.29 -1.33
C VAL A 65 1.22 -4.59 -0.04
N ASP A 66 2.16 -3.73 0.35
CA ASP A 66 2.90 -3.90 1.59
C ASP A 66 2.03 -3.62 2.82
N PHE A 67 1.32 -2.51 2.80
CA PHE A 67 0.47 -2.10 3.91
C PHE A 67 -0.79 -1.39 3.41
N ALA A 68 -1.92 -1.61 4.11
CA ALA A 68 -3.16 -0.91 3.80
C ALA A 68 -3.56 0.03 4.94
N VAL A 69 -3.90 1.27 4.59
CA VAL A 69 -4.45 2.24 5.54
C VAL A 69 -5.91 2.49 5.18
N TYR A 70 -6.81 2.09 6.06
CA TYR A 70 -8.23 2.42 5.96
C TYR A 70 -8.46 3.71 6.75
N TYR A 71 -8.64 4.81 6.03
CA TYR A 71 -8.72 6.14 6.63
C TYR A 71 -10.14 6.71 6.51
N THR A 72 -10.66 7.22 7.64
CA THR A 72 -11.87 8.04 7.66
C THR A 72 -11.45 9.50 7.68
N ALA A 73 -11.61 10.18 6.55
CA ALA A 73 -11.12 11.52 6.32
C ALA A 73 -11.87 12.59 7.13
N GLY A 74 -11.14 13.65 7.49
CA GLY A 74 -11.63 14.91 8.06
C GLY A 74 -11.07 16.09 7.27
N SER A 75 -10.72 17.17 7.97
CA SER A 75 -10.23 18.41 7.37
C SER A 75 -8.72 18.45 7.20
N PHE A 76 -8.00 17.43 7.67
CA PHE A 76 -6.54 17.41 7.66
C PHE A 76 -6.00 16.84 6.35
N ASN A 77 -4.80 17.25 5.97
CA ASN A 77 -4.03 16.55 4.96
C ASN A 77 -3.59 15.18 5.51
N LEU A 78 -3.28 14.24 4.62
CA LEU A 78 -2.74 12.95 5.01
C LEU A 78 -1.36 12.77 4.38
N THR A 79 -0.34 12.64 5.22
CA THR A 79 1.05 12.48 4.80
C THR A 79 1.50 11.06 5.06
N PHE A 80 2.08 10.45 4.05
CA PHE A 80 2.77 9.17 4.12
C PHE A 80 4.25 9.42 3.93
N SER A 81 5.09 8.76 4.71
CA SER A 81 6.54 8.79 4.53
C SER A 81 7.16 7.45 4.88
N ALA A 82 8.28 7.14 4.28
CA ALA A 82 9.11 6.01 4.67
C ALA A 82 10.46 6.52 5.16
N SER A 83 10.99 5.89 6.21
CA SER A 83 12.30 6.21 6.76
C SER A 83 13.14 4.95 6.82
N SER A 84 14.33 4.98 6.24
CA SER A 84 15.29 3.87 6.15
C SER A 84 16.72 4.40 6.09
N ASN A 85 17.70 3.52 6.34
CA ASN A 85 19.11 3.78 6.06
C ASN A 85 19.49 3.52 4.59
N ALA A 86 18.56 2.97 3.81
CA ALA A 86 18.70 2.72 2.38
C ALA A 86 17.89 3.72 1.58
N ASP A 87 18.19 3.84 0.30
CA ASP A 87 17.47 4.64 -0.68
C ASP A 87 16.14 3.93 -1.02
N THR A 88 15.02 4.50 -0.56
CA THR A 88 13.69 3.90 -0.66
C THR A 88 12.75 4.77 -1.48
N THR A 89 11.70 4.15 -2.00
CA THR A 89 10.63 4.83 -2.75
C THR A 89 9.28 4.55 -2.13
N LEU A 90 8.30 5.40 -2.38
CA LEU A 90 6.95 5.27 -1.85
C LEU A 90 5.94 5.37 -2.98
N ILE A 91 5.05 4.40 -3.05
CA ILE A 91 3.95 4.38 -4.01
C ILE A 91 2.64 4.20 -3.25
N ILE A 92 1.63 5.00 -3.59
CA ILE A 92 0.32 4.98 -2.93
C ILE A 92 -0.76 5.00 -4.00
N GLN A 93 -1.72 4.08 -3.87
CA GLN A 93 -2.99 4.17 -4.56
C GLN A 93 -4.07 4.60 -3.58
N ALA A 94 -4.68 5.75 -3.82
CA ALA A 94 -5.74 6.31 -2.99
C ALA A 94 -7.11 5.68 -3.32
N PRO A 95 -8.11 5.80 -2.43
CA PRO A 95 -9.46 5.23 -2.62
C PRO A 95 -10.18 5.74 -3.87
N ASN A 96 -9.89 6.96 -4.31
CA ASN A 96 -10.43 7.57 -5.52
C ASN A 96 -9.75 7.11 -6.83
N GLY A 97 -8.79 6.18 -6.74
CA GLY A 97 -8.01 5.65 -7.86
C GLY A 97 -6.78 6.48 -8.24
N ASN A 98 -6.53 7.60 -7.59
CA ASN A 98 -5.33 8.40 -7.84
C ASN A 98 -4.08 7.68 -7.34
N TRP A 99 -3.00 7.83 -8.09
CA TRP A 99 -1.68 7.34 -7.75
C TRP A 99 -0.75 8.47 -7.34
N TYR A 100 0.05 8.22 -6.34
CA TYR A 100 1.08 9.12 -5.84
C TYR A 100 2.36 8.32 -5.65
N CYS A 101 3.49 8.90 -6.00
CA CYS A 101 4.79 8.31 -5.71
C CYS A 101 5.85 9.40 -5.51
N ASP A 102 6.85 9.02 -4.76
CA ASP A 102 7.98 9.86 -4.41
C ASP A 102 9.20 9.00 -4.06
N ASP A 103 10.39 9.60 -4.19
CA ASP A 103 11.64 8.94 -3.76
C ASP A 103 12.44 9.77 -2.73
N ASP A 104 12.55 11.10 -2.91
CA ASP A 104 13.51 11.92 -2.15
C ASP A 104 12.91 13.17 -1.47
N SER A 105 11.59 13.35 -1.44
CA SER A 105 10.99 14.58 -0.89
C SER A 105 10.98 14.65 0.65
N GLY A 106 11.39 13.58 1.31
CA GLY A 106 11.54 13.53 2.77
C GLY A 106 12.94 13.93 3.24
N ASN A 107 13.41 13.29 4.30
CA ASN A 107 14.75 13.52 4.83
C ASN A 107 15.79 12.63 4.12
N GLY A 108 16.81 13.24 3.48
CA GLY A 108 17.85 12.52 2.76
C GLY A 108 17.29 11.81 1.53
N LEU A 109 17.50 10.51 1.43
CA LEU A 109 16.98 9.63 0.36
C LEU A 109 15.71 8.90 0.78
N ASN A 110 14.86 9.56 1.55
CA ASN A 110 13.60 9.00 2.04
C ASN A 110 12.41 9.72 1.38
N PRO A 111 11.39 8.97 0.96
CA PRO A 111 10.22 9.52 0.29
C PRO A 111 9.19 10.09 1.26
N MET A 112 8.43 11.08 0.78
CA MET A 112 7.28 11.64 1.46
C MET A 112 6.22 12.13 0.48
N VAL A 113 4.99 11.70 0.70
CA VAL A 113 3.81 12.12 -0.08
C VAL A 113 2.79 12.76 0.84
N THR A 114 2.34 13.98 0.54
CA THR A 114 1.23 14.64 1.24
C THR A 114 0.03 14.75 0.31
N ILE A 115 -1.09 14.18 0.73
CA ILE A 115 -2.36 14.20 0.00
C ILE A 115 -3.24 15.27 0.64
N GLY A 116 -3.51 16.33 -0.10
CA GLY A 116 -4.47 17.38 0.28
C GLY A 116 -5.91 16.90 0.06
N ASN A 117 -6.80 17.23 1.00
CA ASN A 117 -8.21 16.82 0.95
C ASN A 117 -8.37 15.30 0.69
N PRO A 118 -7.80 14.45 1.55
CA PRO A 118 -7.86 13.01 1.37
C PRO A 118 -9.31 12.51 1.41
N THR A 119 -9.60 11.50 0.60
CA THR A 119 -10.90 10.83 0.61
C THR A 119 -10.90 9.68 1.61
N SER A 120 -12.07 9.39 2.20
CA SER A 120 -12.22 8.19 3.04
C SER A 120 -12.14 6.92 2.21
N GLY A 121 -11.48 5.89 2.76
CA GLY A 121 -11.36 4.60 2.14
C GLY A 121 -9.98 3.97 2.31
N ARG A 122 -9.66 3.00 1.45
CA ARG A 122 -8.42 2.23 1.51
C ARG A 122 -7.32 2.91 0.70
N TYR A 123 -6.21 3.20 1.36
CA TYR A 123 -4.95 3.58 0.74
C TYR A 123 -4.06 2.34 0.69
N SER A 124 -3.65 1.95 -0.51
CA SER A 124 -2.71 0.85 -0.73
C SER A 124 -1.30 1.41 -0.83
N VAL A 125 -0.38 0.92 0.00
CA VAL A 125 0.96 1.47 0.15
C VAL A 125 1.99 0.41 -0.21
N TRP A 126 2.95 0.78 -1.05
CA TRP A 126 4.15 0.02 -1.35
C TRP A 126 5.38 0.85 -0.96
N ILE A 127 6.33 0.24 -0.30
CA ILE A 127 7.65 0.82 -0.03
C ILE A 127 8.66 0.10 -0.90
N GLY A 128 9.10 0.78 -1.94
CA GLY A 128 10.09 0.28 -2.87
C GLY A 128 11.52 0.55 -2.39
N SER A 129 12.46 -0.11 -3.06
CA SER A 129 13.88 0.25 -3.04
C SER A 129 14.22 0.91 -4.36
N TYR A 130 15.05 1.96 -4.32
CA TYR A 130 15.46 2.67 -5.54
C TYR A 130 16.18 1.73 -6.52
N ARG A 131 17.00 0.81 -5.99
CA ARG A 131 17.73 -0.18 -6.78
C ARG A 131 17.08 -1.56 -6.70
N GLN A 132 17.11 -2.24 -7.83
CA GLN A 132 16.63 -3.62 -7.92
C GLN A 132 17.45 -4.55 -7.03
N GLY A 133 16.78 -5.45 -6.32
CA GLY A 133 17.43 -6.46 -5.47
C GLY A 133 17.85 -5.94 -4.11
N GLU A 134 17.60 -4.67 -3.79
CA GLU A 134 17.78 -4.14 -2.45
C GLU A 134 16.50 -4.35 -1.63
N TYR A 135 16.70 -4.76 -0.38
CA TYR A 135 15.65 -4.93 0.61
C TYR A 135 16.13 -4.31 1.93
N ALA A 136 15.37 -3.40 2.48
CA ALA A 136 15.74 -2.71 3.69
C ALA A 136 14.59 -2.60 4.67
N GLN A 137 14.88 -2.72 5.96
CA GLN A 137 13.91 -2.40 6.99
C GLN A 137 13.60 -0.90 6.93
N SER A 138 12.33 -0.58 6.85
CA SER A 138 11.83 0.78 6.71
C SER A 138 10.71 1.02 7.72
N THR A 139 10.58 2.25 8.20
CA THR A 139 9.45 2.68 9.00
C THR A 139 8.48 3.47 8.13
N LEU A 140 7.30 2.91 7.91
CA LEU A 140 6.17 3.66 7.34
C LEU A 140 5.57 4.54 8.43
N SER A 141 5.42 5.82 8.14
CA SER A 141 4.71 6.79 8.98
C SER A 141 3.49 7.36 8.24
N VAL A 142 2.39 7.46 8.96
CA VAL A 142 1.16 8.12 8.47
C VAL A 142 0.82 9.25 9.45
N SER A 143 0.66 10.48 8.95
CA SER A 143 0.52 11.68 9.78
C SER A 143 -0.44 12.70 9.18
N GLU A 144 -1.24 13.35 10.01
CA GLU A 144 -2.07 14.49 9.63
C GLU A 144 -1.36 15.85 9.82
N ILE A 145 -0.27 15.85 10.57
CA ILE A 145 0.52 17.04 10.89
C ILE A 145 1.85 17.10 10.10
N GLY A 146 2.02 16.23 9.12
CA GLY A 146 3.15 16.26 8.19
C GLY A 146 4.49 15.85 8.82
N ARG A 147 4.51 14.96 9.82
CA ARG A 147 5.74 14.47 10.46
C ARG A 147 6.19 13.14 9.85
N GLN A 148 7.50 12.99 9.80
CA GLN A 148 8.19 11.72 9.49
C GLN A 148 8.51 10.93 10.75
#